data_b51a5188b97db9f0b17d1c31b90184cb
#
_entry.id   b51a5188b97db9f0b17d1c31b90184cb
#
_cell.length_a   1.000
_cell.length_b   1.000
_cell.length_c   1.000
_cell.angle_alpha   90.00
_cell.angle_beta   90.00
_cell.angle_gamma   90.00
#
_symmetry.space_group_name_H-M   'P 1'
#
loop_
_entity.id
_entity.type
_entity.pdbx_description
1 polymer ?
#
loop_
_entity_poly.entity_id
_entity_poly.type
_entity_poly.pdbx_seq_one_letter_code
_entity_poly.pdbx_strand_id
1 'polypeptide(L)'
;MEGQHPGDSHARHRHQPRHSGPATAAARFVRWLIMLAALGCAAFLAAGMAYGDPRFAGALNFRIGSGDQAAPREDQSRQNPARQDNEGREQAGKEQPGQNAERGGAETRTETGAAGGTGQAVGAPPPGLEESPAPLGTPERPPAPSTSYKFLAVNSDGSPVGYSPCRPLHYVVNAELAPEGAAGLVPLAIQTISRATGIRFVDDGATDEQPSAQRSPYQPEEYGDRWAPLLISWTTPDVAPKLGGKVIGTGGSTHYSYGNGPKSYVTGSLELDAPQMAAELGRPDGTSYATAVVLHELSHVMGLEHVNDPAQLMYPEIGAPDGLAAGDLNGLYQLGQAPCRKDL
;
A
#
# COMPACT_ATOMS: atom_id res chain seq x y z
N MET A 1 81.13 -6.95 -25.49
CA MET A 1 81.38 -7.52 -24.16
C MET A 1 80.03 -7.77 -23.57
N GLU A 2 79.62 -8.95 -23.73
CA GLU A 2 79.40 -10.00 -22.72
C GLU A 2 78.31 -9.58 -21.74
N GLY A 3 77.28 -10.22 -21.50
CA GLY A 3 76.90 -11.61 -21.76
C GLY A 3 75.99 -12.04 -20.63
N GLN A 4 75.12 -12.95 -20.91
CA GLN A 4 74.50 -13.90 -20.00
C GLN A 4 73.06 -13.68 -19.53
N HIS A 5 72.15 -14.36 -20.22
CA HIS A 5 71.09 -15.14 -19.59
C HIS A 5 71.68 -16.22 -18.65
N PRO A 6 70.99 -16.76 -17.65
CA PRO A 6 69.82 -17.62 -17.84
C PRO A 6 68.90 -17.73 -16.63
N GLY A 7 67.82 -18.51 -16.76
CA GLY A 7 67.22 -19.16 -15.65
C GLY A 7 65.69 -19.43 -15.74
N ASP A 8 65.32 -20.39 -16.59
CA ASP A 8 64.06 -21.12 -16.47
C ASP A 8 63.94 -21.81 -15.12
N SER A 9 62.80 -21.61 -14.44
CA SER A 9 62.38 -22.48 -13.35
C SER A 9 60.89 -22.86 -13.51
N HIS A 10 60.72 -24.06 -14.05
CA HIS A 10 59.47 -24.79 -14.13
C HIS A 10 58.93 -25.06 -12.69
N ALA A 11 57.86 -24.39 -12.28
CA ALA A 11 57.08 -24.75 -11.12
C ALA A 11 56.04 -25.81 -11.48
N ARG A 12 56.27 -27.03 -11.02
CA ARG A 12 55.35 -28.18 -11.16
C ARG A 12 54.13 -27.94 -10.25
N HIS A 13 52.96 -27.77 -10.83
CA HIS A 13 51.68 -27.84 -10.15
C HIS A 13 51.42 -29.26 -9.64
N ARG A 14 51.48 -29.47 -8.32
CA ARG A 14 50.98 -30.67 -7.66
C ARG A 14 49.47 -30.59 -7.60
N HIS A 15 48.79 -31.51 -8.29
CA HIS A 15 47.37 -31.80 -8.05
C HIS A 15 47.18 -32.36 -6.65
N GLN A 16 46.46 -31.59 -5.77
CA GLN A 16 45.93 -32.12 -4.53
C GLN A 16 44.56 -32.76 -4.83
N PRO A 17 44.26 -33.96 -4.33
CA PRO A 17 42.92 -34.55 -4.45
C PRO A 17 41.97 -33.81 -3.49
N ARG A 18 40.82 -33.33 -4.04
CA ARG A 18 39.72 -32.77 -3.24
C ARG A 18 39.08 -33.88 -2.42
N HIS A 19 39.28 -33.86 -1.12
CA HIS A 19 38.49 -34.64 -0.19
C HIS A 19 37.04 -34.11 -0.17
N SER A 20 36.11 -34.91 -0.67
CA SER A 20 34.66 -34.72 -0.49
C SER A 20 34.33 -35.02 0.96
N GLY A 21 34.02 -33.96 1.73
CA GLY A 21 33.62 -34.04 3.13
C GLY A 21 32.23 -34.64 3.34
N PRO A 22 31.86 -35.02 4.58
CA PRO A 22 30.65 -35.79 4.93
C PRO A 22 29.31 -35.01 4.80
N ALA A 23 29.28 -33.82 4.18
CA ALA A 23 28.09 -32.99 4.07
C ALA A 23 26.98 -33.56 3.16
N THR A 24 27.32 -34.50 2.27
CA THR A 24 26.32 -35.06 1.30
C THR A 24 25.42 -36.13 1.90
N ALA A 25 25.85 -36.82 2.97
CA ALA A 25 25.02 -37.85 3.63
C ALA A 25 23.93 -37.23 4.52
N ALA A 26 24.24 -36.18 5.24
CA ALA A 26 23.30 -35.47 6.10
C ALA A 26 22.19 -34.79 5.26
N ALA A 27 22.52 -34.17 4.14
CA ALA A 27 21.54 -33.54 3.25
C ALA A 27 20.58 -34.57 2.61
N ARG A 28 21.05 -35.77 2.30
CA ARG A 28 20.21 -36.88 1.81
C ARG A 28 19.27 -37.42 2.89
N PHE A 29 19.75 -37.52 4.11
CA PHE A 29 18.95 -37.98 5.27
C PHE A 29 17.83 -36.99 5.61
N VAL A 30 18.10 -35.69 5.62
CA VAL A 30 17.09 -34.65 5.85
C VAL A 30 16.03 -34.63 4.74
N ARG A 31 16.41 -34.77 3.48
CA ARG A 31 15.46 -34.89 2.36
C ARG A 31 14.56 -36.13 2.48
N TRP A 32 15.11 -37.25 2.96
CA TRP A 32 14.36 -38.49 3.18
C TRP A 32 13.34 -38.34 4.32
N LEU A 33 13.69 -37.66 5.39
CA LEU A 33 12.77 -37.35 6.53
C LEU A 33 11.63 -36.43 6.07
N ILE A 34 11.90 -35.41 5.25
CA ILE A 34 10.89 -34.52 4.71
C ILE A 34 9.93 -35.27 3.79
N MET A 35 10.43 -36.17 2.94
CA MET A 35 9.59 -37.03 2.08
C MET A 35 8.68 -37.97 2.91
N LEU A 36 9.20 -38.58 3.97
CA LEU A 36 8.40 -39.43 4.85
C LEU A 36 7.33 -38.64 5.62
N ALA A 37 7.63 -37.44 6.06
CA ALA A 37 6.66 -36.56 6.71
C ALA A 37 5.53 -36.12 5.74
N ALA A 38 5.89 -35.79 4.49
CA ALA A 38 4.91 -35.44 3.46
C ALA A 38 4.00 -36.64 3.08
N LEU A 39 4.54 -37.85 2.99
CA LEU A 39 3.77 -39.07 2.77
C LEU A 39 2.87 -39.40 3.94
N GLY A 40 3.30 -39.20 5.20
CA GLY A 40 2.50 -39.38 6.39
C GLY A 40 1.32 -38.38 6.45
N CYS A 41 1.53 -37.11 6.13
CA CYS A 41 0.47 -36.11 6.04
C CYS A 41 -0.55 -36.46 4.93
N ALA A 42 -0.10 -36.90 3.77
CA ALA A 42 -0.98 -37.28 2.66
C ALA A 42 -1.85 -38.52 3.05
N ALA A 43 -1.26 -39.51 3.72
CA ALA A 43 -1.99 -40.67 4.19
C ALA A 43 -3.01 -40.30 5.28
N PHE A 44 -2.67 -39.38 6.18
CA PHE A 44 -3.57 -38.91 7.25
C PHE A 44 -4.76 -38.13 6.65
N LEU A 45 -4.53 -37.27 5.66
CA LEU A 45 -5.58 -36.54 4.96
C LEU A 45 -6.49 -37.47 4.16
N ALA A 46 -5.95 -38.51 3.51
CA ALA A 46 -6.71 -39.51 2.77
C ALA A 46 -7.58 -40.36 3.71
N ALA A 47 -7.07 -40.74 4.88
CA ALA A 47 -7.84 -41.46 5.89
C ALA A 47 -8.96 -40.59 6.49
N GLY A 48 -8.70 -39.30 6.79
CA GLY A 48 -9.71 -38.37 7.30
C GLY A 48 -10.87 -38.16 6.33
N MET A 49 -10.61 -38.13 5.03
CA MET A 49 -11.64 -38.05 3.98
C MET A 49 -12.44 -39.36 3.84
N ALA A 50 -11.81 -40.49 4.02
CA ALA A 50 -12.48 -41.82 3.94
C ALA A 50 -13.43 -42.06 5.13
N TYR A 51 -13.17 -41.47 6.30
CA TYR A 51 -13.97 -41.62 7.51
C TYR A 51 -15.01 -40.52 7.74
N GLY A 52 -15.16 -39.56 6.79
CA GLY A 52 -16.21 -38.54 6.81
C GLY A 52 -16.13 -37.54 7.98
N ASP A 53 -14.93 -37.23 8.50
CA ASP A 53 -14.74 -36.28 9.60
C ASP A 53 -15.04 -34.85 9.10
N PRO A 54 -16.02 -34.13 9.70
CA PRO A 54 -16.46 -32.80 9.24
C PRO A 54 -15.39 -31.72 9.31
N ARG A 55 -14.26 -31.96 9.99
CA ARG A 55 -13.12 -31.00 10.06
C ARG A 55 -12.36 -30.89 8.74
N PHE A 56 -12.56 -31.83 7.82
CA PHE A 56 -11.89 -31.84 6.51
C PHE A 56 -12.79 -31.38 5.35
N ALA A 57 -14.05 -31.04 5.58
CA ALA A 57 -15.01 -30.65 4.55
C ALA A 57 -14.72 -29.26 3.92
N GLY A 58 -13.82 -28.45 4.50
CA GLY A 58 -13.46 -27.10 4.01
C GLY A 58 -12.23 -27.02 3.10
N ALA A 59 -11.49 -28.13 2.91
CA ALA A 59 -10.17 -28.08 2.26
C ALA A 59 -10.16 -28.32 0.73
N LEU A 60 -11.30 -28.53 0.09
CA LEU A 60 -11.38 -28.86 -1.34
C LEU A 60 -12.45 -28.04 -2.09
N ASN A 61 -12.27 -26.71 -2.14
CA ASN A 61 -12.93 -25.89 -3.17
C ASN A 61 -11.89 -25.33 -4.15
N PHE A 62 -11.08 -26.20 -4.73
CA PHE A 62 -10.27 -25.88 -5.89
C PHE A 62 -11.04 -26.30 -7.15
N ARG A 63 -11.72 -25.33 -7.77
CA ARG A 63 -12.50 -25.55 -9.00
C ARG A 63 -11.59 -25.37 -10.20
N ILE A 64 -11.13 -26.50 -10.76
CA ILE A 64 -10.52 -26.51 -12.09
C ILE A 64 -11.66 -26.39 -13.10
N GLY A 65 -11.69 -25.27 -13.82
CA GLY A 65 -12.60 -25.08 -14.95
C GLY A 65 -12.04 -25.72 -16.21
N SER A 66 -12.78 -26.59 -16.83
CA SER A 66 -12.60 -26.98 -18.23
C SER A 66 -13.96 -26.95 -18.93
N GLY A 67 -13.96 -26.19 -19.98
CA GLY A 67 -14.60 -26.09 -21.26
C GLY A 67 -15.97 -26.70 -21.57
N ASP A 68 -16.74 -25.84 -22.23
CA ASP A 68 -17.73 -26.11 -23.28
C ASP A 68 -18.90 -27.09 -23.04
N GLN A 69 -20.13 -26.59 -23.07
CA GLN A 69 -21.09 -26.83 -24.16
C GLN A 69 -22.39 -26.01 -23.99
N ALA A 70 -22.94 -25.65 -25.14
CA ALA A 70 -24.07 -24.74 -25.34
C ALA A 70 -25.44 -25.40 -25.20
N ALA A 71 -26.42 -24.57 -24.72
CA ALA A 71 -27.86 -24.46 -25.02
C ALA A 71 -28.82 -25.65 -24.70
N PRO A 72 -30.14 -25.48 -24.60
CA PRO A 72 -30.97 -24.41 -25.15
C PRO A 72 -31.98 -23.73 -24.20
N ARG A 73 -32.59 -22.69 -24.72
CA ARG A 73 -33.74 -21.91 -24.20
C ARG A 73 -35.00 -22.75 -24.10
N GLU A 74 -35.76 -22.54 -23.03
CA GLU A 74 -37.26 -22.65 -23.10
C GLU A 74 -37.89 -21.48 -22.38
N ASP A 75 -38.78 -20.89 -23.15
CA ASP A 75 -39.70 -19.80 -22.94
C ASP A 75 -40.94 -20.31 -22.20
N GLN A 76 -41.39 -19.63 -21.13
CA GLN A 76 -42.83 -19.62 -20.79
C GLN A 76 -43.21 -18.36 -20.02
N SER A 77 -43.93 -17.60 -20.72
CA SER A 77 -44.74 -16.43 -20.36
C SER A 77 -45.97 -16.78 -19.50
N ARG A 78 -46.47 -15.72 -18.82
CA ARG A 78 -47.84 -15.48 -18.28
C ARG A 78 -48.00 -15.90 -16.79
N GLN A 79 -48.42 -15.02 -15.88
CA GLN A 79 -49.67 -14.24 -15.82
C GLN A 79 -49.66 -13.31 -14.60
N ASN A 80 -50.12 -12.08 -14.82
CA ASN A 80 -50.65 -11.18 -13.79
C ASN A 80 -52.17 -11.38 -13.72
N PRO A 81 -52.82 -11.21 -12.59
CA PRO A 81 -53.72 -10.07 -12.52
C PRO A 81 -53.86 -9.37 -11.13
N ALA A 82 -53.88 -8.05 -11.21
CA ALA A 82 -54.90 -7.10 -10.81
C ALA A 82 -55.34 -6.94 -9.34
N ARG A 83 -55.11 -5.71 -8.85
CA ARG A 83 -56.01 -4.79 -8.14
C ARG A 83 -56.79 -5.25 -6.91
N GLN A 84 -56.59 -4.48 -5.83
CA GLN A 84 -57.75 -3.74 -5.25
C GLN A 84 -57.26 -2.66 -4.28
N ASP A 85 -57.82 -1.49 -4.48
CA ASP A 85 -57.81 -0.26 -3.71
C ASP A 85 -58.46 -0.48 -2.33
N ASN A 86 -58.02 0.24 -1.31
CA ASN A 86 -58.97 0.92 -0.44
C ASN A 86 -58.36 2.08 0.34
N GLU A 87 -59.08 3.15 0.30
CA GLU A 87 -58.92 4.42 0.97
C GLU A 87 -59.13 4.33 2.49
N GLY A 88 -58.57 5.31 3.20
CA GLY A 88 -59.34 5.83 4.31
C GLY A 88 -58.64 6.18 5.60
N ARG A 89 -58.34 7.45 5.75
CA ARG A 89 -58.75 8.30 6.91
C ARG A 89 -57.72 8.64 7.98
N GLU A 90 -57.56 9.92 8.06
CA GLU A 90 -57.02 10.79 9.09
C GLU A 90 -57.28 10.35 10.54
N GLN A 91 -56.32 10.58 11.45
CA GLN A 91 -56.56 11.57 12.54
C GLN A 91 -55.29 11.82 13.37
N ALA A 92 -55.18 13.07 13.77
CA ALA A 92 -54.15 13.72 14.54
C ALA A 92 -54.06 13.25 16.00
N GLY A 93 -52.89 13.42 16.60
CA GLY A 93 -52.72 13.30 18.05
C GLY A 93 -51.31 13.54 18.53
N LYS A 94 -51.07 14.65 19.02
CA LYS A 94 -50.06 15.34 19.83
C LYS A 94 -49.25 14.51 20.84
N GLU A 95 -48.04 15.06 21.05
CA GLU A 95 -47.28 15.23 22.29
C GLU A 95 -46.11 14.29 22.61
N GLN A 96 -45.02 14.98 22.85
CA GLN A 96 -43.64 14.68 23.32
C GLN A 96 -43.56 14.04 24.72
N PRO A 97 -42.35 13.85 25.33
CA PRO A 97 -40.99 13.57 24.84
C PRO A 97 -40.30 12.43 25.65
N GLY A 98 -39.11 12.00 25.22
CA GLY A 98 -38.28 11.17 26.11
C GLY A 98 -37.08 10.48 25.44
N GLN A 99 -35.95 11.12 25.45
CA GLN A 99 -34.58 10.69 25.78
C GLN A 99 -33.93 9.43 25.17
N ASN A 100 -32.75 9.72 24.58
CA ASN A 100 -31.48 9.03 24.61
C ASN A 100 -31.29 7.71 23.87
N ALA A 101 -30.45 7.80 22.82
CA ALA A 101 -29.22 7.00 22.76
C ALA A 101 -28.30 7.55 21.65
N GLU A 102 -27.12 7.93 22.08
CA GLU A 102 -25.98 8.39 21.30
C GLU A 102 -25.51 7.35 20.29
N ARG A 103 -25.21 7.79 19.07
CA ARG A 103 -24.17 7.18 18.22
C ARG A 103 -23.41 8.33 17.57
N GLY A 104 -22.19 8.53 18.07
CA GLY A 104 -21.25 9.50 17.58
C GLY A 104 -20.77 9.16 16.17
N GLY A 105 -21.10 10.01 15.24
CA GLY A 105 -20.36 10.21 14.01
C GLY A 105 -19.57 11.49 14.17
N ALA A 106 -18.26 11.43 14.19
CA ALA A 106 -17.41 12.60 14.26
C ALA A 106 -17.41 13.30 12.89
N GLU A 107 -18.40 14.17 12.69
CA GLU A 107 -18.33 15.20 11.67
C GLU A 107 -17.53 16.37 12.25
N THR A 108 -16.37 16.64 11.67
CA THR A 108 -15.58 17.82 11.97
C THR A 108 -16.34 19.05 11.45
N ARG A 109 -16.95 19.76 12.36
CA ARG A 109 -17.75 20.96 12.11
C ARG A 109 -16.80 22.12 11.81
N THR A 110 -16.85 22.61 10.59
CA THR A 110 -16.19 23.84 10.17
C THR A 110 -17.00 25.02 10.72
N GLU A 111 -16.46 25.76 11.67
CA GLU A 111 -17.06 27.04 12.10
C GLU A 111 -16.73 28.12 11.08
N THR A 112 -17.79 28.71 10.54
CA THR A 112 -17.75 29.86 9.61
C THR A 112 -17.58 31.14 10.46
N GLY A 113 -16.38 31.74 10.39
CA GLY A 113 -16.13 33.07 10.93
C GLY A 113 -15.67 34.01 9.84
N ALA A 114 -16.56 34.87 9.36
CA ALA A 114 -16.19 35.98 8.49
C ALA A 114 -15.67 37.15 9.34
N ALA A 115 -14.37 37.49 9.23
CA ALA A 115 -13.86 38.83 9.50
C ALA A 115 -12.45 38.94 8.89
N GLY A 116 -12.22 39.96 8.07
CA GLY A 116 -10.94 40.29 7.46
C GLY A 116 -9.86 40.60 8.49
N GLY A 117 -8.92 39.72 8.57
CA GLY A 117 -7.66 39.82 9.28
C GLY A 117 -6.78 38.69 8.76
N THR A 118 -5.51 38.91 8.59
CA THR A 118 -4.49 37.89 8.32
C THR A 118 -4.37 36.96 9.52
N GLY A 119 -5.44 36.21 9.79
CA GLY A 119 -5.52 35.20 10.82
C GLY A 119 -5.12 33.85 10.22
N GLN A 120 -3.96 33.36 10.63
CA GLN A 120 -3.53 31.98 10.43
C GLN A 120 -4.66 31.05 10.89
N ALA A 121 -5.14 30.19 10.00
CA ALA A 121 -6.11 29.19 10.41
C ALA A 121 -5.45 28.29 11.46
N VAL A 122 -6.05 28.20 12.64
CA VAL A 122 -5.56 27.31 13.70
C VAL A 122 -5.53 25.89 13.13
N GLY A 123 -4.33 25.29 13.03
CA GLY A 123 -4.14 23.93 12.50
C GLY A 123 -3.65 23.84 11.05
N ALA A 124 -3.15 24.93 10.47
CA ALA A 124 -2.49 24.94 9.15
C ALA A 124 -1.31 25.94 9.13
N PRO A 125 -0.25 25.67 8.33
CA PRO A 125 0.83 26.63 8.12
C PRO A 125 0.34 27.84 7.31
N PRO A 126 1.17 28.93 7.21
CA PRO A 126 0.88 30.03 6.33
C PRO A 126 0.65 29.60 4.88
N PRO A 127 -0.41 30.06 4.21
CA PRO A 127 -0.72 29.67 2.83
C PRO A 127 0.45 29.97 1.86
N GLY A 128 0.70 29.01 0.97
CA GLY A 128 1.73 29.14 -0.05
C GLY A 128 3.16 28.96 0.47
N LEU A 129 3.33 28.58 1.73
CA LEU A 129 4.65 28.26 2.25
C LEU A 129 5.25 27.09 1.48
N GLU A 130 6.51 27.19 1.10
CA GLU A 130 7.26 26.24 0.27
C GLU A 130 6.67 26.03 -1.14
N GLU A 131 5.60 26.72 -1.52
CA GLU A 131 4.97 26.56 -2.82
C GLU A 131 5.73 27.33 -3.91
N SER A 132 6.39 26.62 -4.80
CA SER A 132 7.07 27.16 -5.99
C SER A 132 6.06 27.75 -6.99
N PRO A 133 6.47 28.73 -7.83
CA PRO A 133 5.60 29.26 -8.90
C PRO A 133 5.26 28.23 -9.98
N ALA A 134 6.01 27.12 -10.08
CA ALA A 134 5.84 26.05 -11.06
C ALA A 134 6.19 24.69 -10.47
N PRO A 135 5.76 23.58 -11.10
CA PRO A 135 6.10 22.24 -10.67
C PRO A 135 7.61 22.04 -10.50
N LEU A 136 8.01 21.37 -9.42
CA LEU A 136 9.40 21.10 -9.05
C LEU A 136 10.02 19.95 -9.84
N GLY A 137 9.18 19.09 -10.41
CA GLY A 137 9.58 17.98 -11.26
C GLY A 137 8.58 17.75 -12.39
N THR A 138 8.89 16.78 -13.24
CA THR A 138 8.04 16.39 -14.36
C THR A 138 7.78 14.90 -14.26
N PRO A 139 6.52 14.45 -14.23
CA PRO A 139 6.20 13.03 -14.19
C PRO A 139 6.71 12.33 -15.46
N GLU A 140 7.31 11.16 -15.28
CA GLU A 140 7.72 10.31 -16.39
C GLU A 140 6.48 9.77 -17.11
N ARG A 141 6.47 9.89 -18.45
CA ARG A 141 5.35 9.41 -19.24
C ARG A 141 5.27 7.88 -19.15
N PRO A 142 4.10 7.30 -18.83
CA PRO A 142 3.92 5.86 -18.82
C PRO A 142 4.27 5.21 -20.16
N PRO A 143 4.90 4.02 -20.14
CA PRO A 143 5.35 3.35 -21.37
C PRO A 143 4.19 2.85 -22.25
N ALA A 144 3.02 2.60 -21.65
CA ALA A 144 1.81 2.17 -22.33
C ALA A 144 0.56 2.81 -21.69
N PRO A 145 -0.47 3.13 -22.49
CA PRO A 145 -1.74 3.61 -21.94
C PRO A 145 -2.47 2.48 -21.18
N SER A 146 -3.08 2.83 -20.06
CA SER A 146 -3.94 1.93 -19.29
C SER A 146 -4.97 2.73 -18.52
N THR A 147 -6.14 2.13 -18.27
CA THR A 147 -7.21 2.64 -17.42
C THR A 147 -7.42 1.79 -16.16
N SER A 148 -6.55 0.79 -15.93
CA SER A 148 -6.57 -0.07 -14.74
C SER A 148 -5.99 0.64 -13.52
N TYR A 149 -6.55 1.80 -13.17
CA TYR A 149 -6.25 2.54 -11.94
C TYR A 149 -7.50 3.21 -11.40
N LYS A 150 -7.49 3.55 -10.12
CA LYS A 150 -8.56 4.24 -9.44
C LYS A 150 -7.97 5.20 -8.41
N PHE A 151 -8.64 6.31 -8.14
CA PHE A 151 -8.22 7.28 -7.13
C PHE A 151 -8.97 7.07 -5.82
N LEU A 152 -8.29 7.22 -4.69
CA LEU A 152 -8.86 7.18 -3.35
C LEU A 152 -9.90 8.29 -3.14
N ALA A 153 -9.66 9.45 -3.70
CA ALA A 153 -10.57 10.59 -3.59
C ALA A 153 -10.54 11.45 -4.85
N VAL A 154 -11.70 12.04 -5.15
CA VAL A 154 -11.87 13.01 -6.24
C VAL A 154 -12.55 14.28 -5.71
N ASN A 155 -12.25 15.40 -6.32
CA ASN A 155 -12.90 16.67 -6.08
C ASN A 155 -14.29 16.73 -6.77
N SER A 156 -15.08 17.74 -6.48
CA SER A 156 -16.41 17.91 -7.05
C SER A 156 -16.42 18.12 -8.58
N ASP A 157 -15.30 18.55 -9.15
CA ASP A 157 -15.09 18.72 -10.58
C ASP A 157 -14.61 17.43 -11.29
N GLY A 158 -14.44 16.33 -10.52
CA GLY A 158 -13.94 15.04 -11.01
C GLY A 158 -12.43 14.94 -11.06
N SER A 159 -11.67 15.98 -10.73
CA SER A 159 -10.21 15.91 -10.64
C SER A 159 -9.77 15.06 -9.44
N PRO A 160 -8.69 14.27 -9.55
CA PRO A 160 -8.19 13.51 -8.42
C PRO A 160 -7.66 14.43 -7.32
N VAL A 161 -7.82 14.00 -6.06
CA VAL A 161 -7.12 14.62 -4.94
C VAL A 161 -5.67 14.13 -4.96
N GLY A 162 -4.72 15.04 -5.06
CA GLY A 162 -3.29 14.75 -5.10
C GLY A 162 -2.48 15.78 -4.32
N TYR A 163 -1.19 15.57 -4.22
CA TYR A 163 -0.25 16.57 -3.68
C TYR A 163 0.01 17.68 -4.69
N SER A 164 0.34 18.89 -4.19
CA SER A 164 0.83 19.95 -5.07
C SER A 164 2.19 19.58 -5.68
N PRO A 165 2.34 19.57 -7.01
CA PRO A 165 3.64 19.33 -7.63
C PRO A 165 4.62 20.52 -7.46
N CYS A 166 4.13 21.64 -6.93
CA CYS A 166 4.90 22.87 -6.72
C CYS A 166 5.49 22.98 -5.30
N ARG A 167 5.15 22.02 -4.43
CA ARG A 167 5.68 21.91 -3.06
C ARG A 167 6.48 20.64 -2.91
N PRO A 168 7.66 20.66 -2.26
CA PRO A 168 8.33 19.42 -1.90
C PRO A 168 7.48 18.63 -0.90
N LEU A 169 7.41 17.32 -1.05
CA LEU A 169 6.85 16.43 -0.05
C LEU A 169 7.99 15.95 0.84
N HIS A 170 8.07 16.54 2.03
CA HIS A 170 9.02 16.14 3.05
C HIS A 170 8.63 14.79 3.64
N TYR A 171 9.60 13.98 4.02
CA TYR A 171 9.36 12.73 4.74
C TYR A 171 10.39 12.50 5.83
N VAL A 172 9.98 11.81 6.88
CA VAL A 172 10.81 11.32 7.98
C VAL A 172 10.60 9.83 8.15
N VAL A 173 11.61 9.14 8.66
CA VAL A 173 11.56 7.69 8.85
C VAL A 173 11.78 7.33 10.32
N ASN A 174 10.78 6.70 10.94
CA ASN A 174 10.98 5.98 12.17
C ASN A 174 11.47 4.56 11.82
N ALA A 175 12.76 4.34 11.99
CA ALA A 175 13.44 3.08 11.67
C ALA A 175 13.76 2.23 12.90
N GLU A 176 13.17 2.53 14.07
CA GLU A 176 13.48 1.84 15.34
C GLU A 176 13.34 0.31 15.22
N LEU A 177 12.30 -0.15 14.53
CA LEU A 177 12.01 -1.57 14.33
C LEU A 177 12.33 -2.06 12.91
N ALA A 178 13.08 -1.28 12.11
CA ALA A 178 13.41 -1.66 10.74
C ALA A 178 14.21 -2.98 10.73
N PRO A 179 13.75 -4.02 9.99
CA PRO A 179 14.45 -5.29 9.94
C PRO A 179 15.77 -5.19 9.15
N GLU A 180 16.66 -6.16 9.40
CA GLU A 180 17.88 -6.29 8.62
C GLU A 180 17.56 -6.42 7.12
N GLY A 181 18.29 -5.71 6.27
CA GLY A 181 18.06 -5.68 4.82
C GLY A 181 17.03 -4.66 4.35
N ALA A 182 16.30 -3.96 5.24
CA ALA A 182 15.26 -3.01 4.88
C ALA A 182 15.77 -1.62 4.44
N ALA A 183 17.03 -1.27 4.74
CA ALA A 183 17.55 0.11 4.60
C ALA A 183 17.39 0.72 3.18
N GLY A 184 17.41 -0.12 2.13
CA GLY A 184 17.27 0.33 0.74
C GLY A 184 15.83 0.44 0.24
N LEU A 185 14.84 -0.11 0.94
CA LEU A 185 13.47 -0.27 0.43
C LEU A 185 12.76 1.09 0.29
N VAL A 186 12.77 1.90 1.34
CA VAL A 186 12.13 3.21 1.36
C VAL A 186 12.77 4.17 0.33
N PRO A 187 14.10 4.37 0.29
CA PRO A 187 14.72 5.22 -0.71
C PRO A 187 14.43 4.81 -2.16
N LEU A 188 14.42 3.50 -2.45
CA LEU A 188 14.10 2.96 -3.77
C LEU A 188 12.64 3.25 -4.16
N ALA A 189 11.70 3.02 -3.25
CA ALA A 189 10.28 3.30 -3.47
C ALA A 189 10.03 4.80 -3.69
N ILE A 190 10.59 5.66 -2.84
CA ILE A 190 10.52 7.12 -2.97
C ILE A 190 11.05 7.58 -4.35
N GLN A 191 12.21 7.08 -4.77
CA GLN A 191 12.77 7.40 -6.08
C GLN A 191 11.83 6.98 -7.23
N THR A 192 11.23 5.79 -7.12
CA THR A 192 10.34 5.23 -8.15
C THR A 192 9.05 6.06 -8.25
N ILE A 193 8.41 6.37 -7.13
CA ILE A 193 7.20 7.20 -7.07
C ILE A 193 7.51 8.64 -7.51
N SER A 194 8.64 9.20 -7.11
CA SER A 194 9.07 10.55 -7.55
C SER A 194 9.17 10.64 -9.07
N ARG A 195 9.74 9.64 -9.73
CA ARG A 195 9.79 9.58 -11.21
C ARG A 195 8.40 9.49 -11.83
N ALA A 196 7.55 8.62 -11.30
CA ALA A 196 6.21 8.39 -11.84
C ALA A 196 5.30 9.62 -11.71
N THR A 197 5.45 10.38 -10.61
CA THR A 197 4.57 11.52 -10.28
C THR A 197 5.19 12.88 -10.55
N GLY A 198 6.51 12.98 -10.68
CA GLY A 198 7.21 14.26 -10.69
C GLY A 198 7.21 15.00 -9.35
N ILE A 199 6.61 14.43 -8.30
CA ILE A 199 6.67 15.01 -6.96
C ILE A 199 8.11 14.92 -6.43
N ARG A 200 8.61 16.05 -5.95
CA ARG A 200 9.93 16.13 -5.32
C ARG A 200 9.82 15.74 -3.85
N PHE A 201 10.42 14.63 -3.48
CA PHE A 201 10.57 14.25 -2.09
C PHE A 201 11.84 14.85 -1.49
N VAL A 202 11.77 15.19 -0.20
CA VAL A 202 12.89 15.69 0.60
C VAL A 202 13.01 14.84 1.85
N ASP A 203 14.16 14.21 2.05
CA ASP A 203 14.47 13.41 3.22
C ASP A 203 14.88 14.35 4.37
N ASP A 204 14.06 14.41 5.42
CA ASP A 204 14.34 15.18 6.64
C ASP A 204 15.02 14.31 7.72
N GLY A 205 15.28 13.04 7.39
CA GLY A 205 16.03 12.13 8.24
C GLY A 205 15.20 11.24 9.14
N ALA A 206 15.83 10.80 10.22
CA ALA A 206 15.21 9.92 11.20
C ALA A 206 14.33 10.70 12.18
N THR A 207 13.28 10.02 12.68
CA THR A 207 12.40 10.53 13.74
C THR A 207 12.09 9.41 14.76
N ASP A 208 11.70 9.79 15.96
CA ASP A 208 11.11 8.93 16.98
C ASP A 208 9.57 9.08 17.04
N GLU A 209 8.96 9.92 16.17
CA GLU A 209 7.50 10.04 16.07
C GLU A 209 6.87 8.67 15.81
N GLN A 210 5.92 8.29 16.67
CA GLN A 210 5.17 7.05 16.52
C GLN A 210 3.93 7.25 15.65
N PRO A 211 3.51 6.25 14.86
CA PRO A 211 2.29 6.34 14.07
C PRO A 211 1.06 6.53 14.96
N SER A 212 0.15 7.37 14.52
CA SER A 212 -1.10 7.67 15.24
C SER A 212 -2.23 7.95 14.27
N ALA A 213 -3.41 7.36 14.56
CA ALA A 213 -4.63 7.65 13.81
C ALA A 213 -5.11 9.12 13.97
N GLN A 214 -4.64 9.81 15.01
CA GLN A 214 -4.95 11.21 15.30
C GLN A 214 -3.79 12.15 14.95
N ARG A 215 -2.83 11.70 14.11
CA ARG A 215 -1.70 12.53 13.72
C ARG A 215 -2.17 13.84 13.09
N SER A 216 -1.75 14.97 13.69
CA SER A 216 -2.06 16.30 13.14
C SER A 216 -1.30 16.54 11.84
N PRO A 217 -1.94 17.11 10.80
CA PRO A 217 -1.24 17.49 9.57
C PRO A 217 -0.33 18.72 9.73
N TYR A 218 -0.46 19.46 10.82
CA TYR A 218 0.36 20.60 11.18
C TYR A 218 0.87 20.45 12.60
N GLN A 219 2.19 20.39 12.75
CA GLN A 219 2.89 20.15 14.02
C GLN A 219 4.07 21.13 14.14
N PRO A 220 3.80 22.44 14.36
CA PRO A 220 4.83 23.46 14.30
C PRO A 220 5.91 23.32 15.37
N GLU A 221 5.59 22.76 16.53
CA GLU A 221 6.56 22.51 17.61
C GLU A 221 7.61 21.47 17.22
N GLU A 222 7.24 20.51 16.34
CA GLU A 222 8.10 19.40 15.91
C GLU A 222 8.81 19.70 14.58
N TYR A 223 8.05 20.21 13.60
CA TYR A 223 8.50 20.34 12.22
C TYR A 223 8.60 21.78 11.72
N GLY A 224 8.38 22.76 12.60
CA GLY A 224 8.34 24.17 12.25
C GLY A 224 7.09 24.56 11.45
N ASP A 225 7.12 25.75 10.90
CA ASP A 225 5.95 26.43 10.31
C ASP A 225 5.65 25.91 8.89
N ARG A 226 5.41 24.60 8.76
CA ARG A 226 5.08 23.88 7.51
C ARG A 226 4.16 22.69 7.77
N TRP A 227 3.63 22.09 6.71
CA TRP A 227 2.92 20.81 6.84
C TRP A 227 3.87 19.74 7.41
N ALA A 228 3.34 18.93 8.32
CA ALA A 228 4.11 17.81 8.87
C ALA A 228 4.59 16.90 7.73
N PRO A 229 5.83 16.39 7.77
CA PRO A 229 6.34 15.49 6.75
C PRO A 229 5.52 14.20 6.68
N LEU A 230 5.57 13.49 5.57
CA LEU A 230 5.10 12.11 5.48
C LEU A 230 5.87 11.27 6.52
N LEU A 231 5.14 10.59 7.41
CA LEU A 231 5.73 9.70 8.40
C LEU A 231 5.80 8.29 7.82
N ILE A 232 7.00 7.73 7.71
CA ILE A 232 7.23 6.34 7.33
C ILE A 232 7.72 5.60 8.57
N SER A 233 6.96 4.59 9.02
CA SER A 233 7.23 3.92 10.29
C SER A 233 7.36 2.42 10.11
N TRP A 234 8.45 1.85 10.61
CA TRP A 234 8.59 0.44 10.89
C TRP A 234 8.00 0.18 12.28
N THR A 235 6.89 -0.56 12.35
CA THR A 235 6.10 -0.66 13.57
C THR A 235 5.50 -2.06 13.75
N THR A 236 4.57 -2.22 14.68
CA THR A 236 3.88 -3.49 14.94
C THR A 236 2.37 -3.28 15.05
N PRO A 237 1.55 -4.35 14.95
CA PRO A 237 0.11 -4.27 15.16
C PRO A 237 -0.31 -3.73 16.55
N ASP A 238 0.56 -3.84 17.55
CA ASP A 238 0.28 -3.30 18.89
C ASP A 238 0.26 -1.78 18.91
N VAL A 239 1.06 -1.14 18.06
CA VAL A 239 1.14 0.32 17.91
C VAL A 239 0.19 0.80 16.80
N ALA A 240 0.16 0.09 15.67
CA ALA A 240 -0.67 0.37 14.51
C ALA A 240 -1.69 -0.77 14.28
N PRO A 241 -2.86 -0.79 14.94
CA PRO A 241 -3.80 -1.91 14.90
C PRO A 241 -4.32 -2.29 13.52
N LYS A 242 -4.24 -1.39 12.53
CA LYS A 242 -4.59 -1.67 11.13
C LYS A 242 -3.69 -2.74 10.50
N LEU A 243 -2.47 -2.94 11.02
CA LEU A 243 -1.55 -3.99 10.60
C LEU A 243 -1.92 -5.39 11.13
N GLY A 244 -3.04 -5.52 11.85
CA GLY A 244 -3.49 -6.79 12.42
C GLY A 244 -3.76 -7.87 11.37
N GLY A 245 -3.40 -9.11 11.70
CA GLY A 245 -3.65 -10.27 10.86
C GLY A 245 -2.63 -10.44 9.73
N LYS A 246 -3.05 -10.28 8.47
CA LYS A 246 -2.19 -10.45 7.29
C LYS A 246 -1.84 -9.13 6.59
N VAL A 247 -2.16 -8.00 7.22
CA VAL A 247 -1.85 -6.68 6.67
C VAL A 247 -0.39 -6.37 6.96
N ILE A 248 0.42 -6.33 5.90
CA ILE A 248 1.87 -6.16 5.99
C ILE A 248 2.30 -4.68 5.93
N GLY A 249 1.42 -3.83 5.42
CA GLY A 249 1.61 -2.38 5.36
C GLY A 249 0.28 -1.64 5.29
N THR A 250 0.30 -0.35 5.58
CA THR A 250 -0.80 0.58 5.34
C THR A 250 -0.24 1.93 4.90
N GLY A 251 -0.89 2.53 3.89
CA GLY A 251 -0.53 3.85 3.39
C GLY A 251 -1.74 4.75 3.24
N GLY A 252 -1.58 6.04 3.50
CA GLY A 252 -2.66 7.00 3.31
C GLY A 252 -2.26 8.43 3.56
N SER A 253 -3.11 9.37 3.14
CA SER A 253 -2.83 10.80 3.21
C SER A 253 -3.97 11.59 3.79
N THR A 254 -3.62 12.67 4.47
CA THR A 254 -4.54 13.67 4.97
C THR A 254 -4.67 14.78 3.95
N HIS A 255 -5.91 15.10 3.56
CA HIS A 255 -6.20 16.21 2.68
C HIS A 255 -6.62 17.45 3.47
N TYR A 256 -6.35 18.59 2.88
CA TYR A 256 -6.80 19.89 3.37
C TYR A 256 -7.48 20.66 2.23
N SER A 257 -8.38 21.57 2.60
CA SER A 257 -8.99 22.54 1.68
C SER A 257 -9.20 23.86 2.41
N TYR A 258 -8.91 24.98 1.74
CA TYR A 258 -9.20 26.28 2.29
C TYR A 258 -10.65 26.67 1.92
N GLY A 259 -11.50 26.88 2.93
CA GLY A 259 -12.93 27.12 2.71
C GLY A 259 -13.58 26.01 1.89
N ASN A 260 -14.31 26.41 0.83
CA ASN A 260 -14.95 25.48 -0.11
C ASN A 260 -14.09 25.15 -1.33
N GLY A 261 -12.78 25.42 -1.26
CA GLY A 261 -11.82 25.12 -2.33
C GLY A 261 -11.63 23.62 -2.57
N PRO A 262 -10.92 23.24 -3.64
CA PRO A 262 -10.62 21.85 -3.91
C PRO A 262 -9.69 21.28 -2.83
N LYS A 263 -9.85 20.00 -2.54
CA LYS A 263 -9.00 19.24 -1.63
C LYS A 263 -7.63 18.99 -2.27
N SER A 264 -6.59 18.96 -1.45
CA SER A 264 -5.26 18.50 -1.83
C SER A 264 -4.64 17.75 -0.66
N TYR A 265 -3.88 16.71 -0.92
CA TYR A 265 -3.09 16.06 0.11
C TYR A 265 -1.96 16.97 0.57
N VAL A 266 -1.71 16.99 1.87
CA VAL A 266 -0.71 17.86 2.50
C VAL A 266 0.33 17.08 3.29
N THR A 267 -0.04 15.93 3.84
CA THR A 267 0.81 14.98 4.57
C THR A 267 0.19 13.59 4.54
N GLY A 268 0.84 12.60 5.13
CA GLY A 268 0.33 11.25 5.24
C GLY A 268 1.16 10.39 6.17
N SER A 269 0.84 9.10 6.21
CA SER A 269 1.63 8.08 6.88
C SER A 269 1.73 6.81 6.04
N LEU A 270 2.81 6.08 6.26
CA LEU A 270 3.06 4.75 5.76
C LEU A 270 3.57 3.91 6.92
N GLU A 271 2.80 2.91 7.31
CA GLU A 271 3.15 1.99 8.39
C GLU A 271 3.50 0.62 7.79
N LEU A 272 4.62 0.05 8.22
CA LEU A 272 5.12 -1.26 7.77
C LEU A 272 5.21 -2.20 8.97
N ASP A 273 4.60 -3.39 8.87
CA ASP A 273 4.68 -4.43 9.89
C ASP A 273 6.09 -5.02 9.92
N ALA A 274 6.91 -4.56 10.85
CA ALA A 274 8.31 -4.94 10.94
C ALA A 274 8.53 -6.46 11.10
N PRO A 275 7.78 -7.19 11.96
CA PRO A 275 7.83 -8.65 12.03
C PRO A 275 7.51 -9.36 10.72
N GLN A 276 6.42 -8.97 10.02
CA GLN A 276 6.05 -9.61 8.76
C GLN A 276 7.07 -9.29 7.67
N MET A 277 7.53 -8.04 7.59
CA MET A 277 8.58 -7.63 6.64
C MET A 277 9.92 -8.35 6.89
N ALA A 278 10.29 -8.56 8.16
CA ALA A 278 11.48 -9.37 8.50
C ALA A 278 11.35 -10.81 7.99
N ALA A 279 10.18 -11.42 8.15
CA ALA A 279 9.91 -12.76 7.67
C ALA A 279 9.99 -12.84 6.12
N GLU A 280 9.47 -11.85 5.42
CA GLU A 280 9.57 -11.79 3.95
C GLU A 280 11.01 -11.58 3.48
N LEU A 281 11.76 -10.65 4.08
CA LEU A 281 13.17 -10.39 3.73
C LEU A 281 14.08 -11.60 3.95
N GLY A 282 13.71 -12.50 4.87
CA GLY A 282 14.41 -13.76 5.10
C GLY A 282 14.19 -14.84 4.03
N ARG A 283 13.28 -14.62 3.06
CA ARG A 283 12.97 -15.57 1.99
C ARG A 283 13.84 -15.34 0.76
N PRO A 284 14.05 -16.36 -0.09
CA PRO A 284 14.57 -16.17 -1.44
C PRO A 284 13.66 -15.15 -2.16
N ASP A 285 14.26 -14.17 -2.83
CA ASP A 285 13.55 -13.08 -3.55
C ASP A 285 12.69 -12.16 -2.65
N GLY A 286 12.81 -12.27 -1.32
CA GLY A 286 12.05 -11.48 -0.35
C GLY A 286 12.24 -9.97 -0.48
N THR A 287 13.40 -9.51 -0.93
CA THR A 287 13.66 -8.09 -1.19
C THR A 287 12.76 -7.53 -2.29
N SER A 288 12.49 -8.30 -3.35
CA SER A 288 11.58 -7.89 -4.43
C SER A 288 10.16 -7.71 -3.90
N TYR A 289 9.66 -8.70 -3.16
CA TYR A 289 8.35 -8.63 -2.53
C TYR A 289 8.24 -7.48 -1.51
N ALA A 290 9.23 -7.32 -0.64
CA ALA A 290 9.27 -6.22 0.33
C ALA A 290 9.30 -4.84 -0.35
N THR A 291 10.00 -4.70 -1.48
CA THR A 291 9.98 -3.48 -2.29
C THR A 291 8.59 -3.23 -2.87
N ALA A 292 7.94 -4.27 -3.38
CA ALA A 292 6.57 -4.18 -3.90
C ALA A 292 5.57 -3.73 -2.83
N VAL A 293 5.70 -4.23 -1.58
CA VAL A 293 4.89 -3.74 -0.44
C VAL A 293 5.07 -2.24 -0.23
N VAL A 294 6.32 -1.76 -0.11
CA VAL A 294 6.57 -0.33 0.12
C VAL A 294 6.06 0.53 -1.04
N LEU A 295 6.19 0.07 -2.29
CA LEU A 295 5.66 0.75 -3.47
C LEU A 295 4.13 0.80 -3.47
N HIS A 296 3.46 -0.30 -3.10
CA HIS A 296 2.01 -0.39 -2.99
C HIS A 296 1.47 0.62 -1.97
N GLU A 297 2.02 0.61 -0.76
CA GLU A 297 1.60 1.51 0.31
C GLU A 297 1.91 2.98 -0.01
N LEU A 298 3.05 3.25 -0.61
CA LEU A 298 3.41 4.61 -1.04
C LEU A 298 2.51 5.09 -2.20
N SER A 299 2.01 4.18 -3.04
CA SER A 299 1.02 4.52 -4.07
C SER A 299 -0.34 4.91 -3.46
N HIS A 300 -0.76 4.29 -2.35
CA HIS A 300 -1.89 4.75 -1.55
C HIS A 300 -1.65 6.13 -0.96
N VAL A 301 -0.47 6.39 -0.43
CA VAL A 301 -0.09 7.75 0.02
C VAL A 301 -0.22 8.76 -1.11
N MET A 302 0.17 8.42 -2.33
CA MET A 302 -0.01 9.33 -3.47
C MET A 302 -1.46 9.52 -3.89
N GLY A 303 -2.37 8.60 -3.56
CA GLY A 303 -3.80 8.71 -3.83
C GLY A 303 -4.38 7.64 -4.75
N LEU A 304 -3.66 6.54 -5.03
CA LEU A 304 -4.22 5.40 -5.73
C LEU A 304 -5.06 4.53 -4.80
N GLU A 305 -6.17 4.03 -5.31
CA GLU A 305 -7.04 3.03 -4.70
C GLU A 305 -6.76 1.66 -5.30
N HIS A 306 -7.16 0.60 -4.62
CA HIS A 306 -7.14 -0.75 -5.16
C HIS A 306 -7.94 -0.89 -6.46
N VAL A 307 -7.46 -1.76 -7.33
CA VAL A 307 -8.11 -2.16 -8.59
C VAL A 307 -8.32 -3.67 -8.64
N ASN A 308 -9.36 -4.11 -9.31
CA ASN A 308 -9.64 -5.54 -9.50
C ASN A 308 -8.93 -6.08 -10.76
N ASP A 309 -7.63 -5.84 -10.86
CA ASP A 309 -6.77 -6.30 -11.95
C ASP A 309 -5.46 -6.85 -11.37
N PRO A 310 -5.28 -8.17 -11.31
CA PRO A 310 -4.11 -8.80 -10.67
C PRO A 310 -2.79 -8.55 -11.43
N ALA A 311 -2.83 -7.92 -12.60
CA ALA A 311 -1.65 -7.49 -13.32
C ALA A 311 -1.11 -6.13 -12.83
N GLN A 312 -1.83 -5.43 -11.94
CA GLN A 312 -1.40 -4.17 -11.34
C GLN A 312 -0.84 -4.40 -9.94
N LEU A 313 0.11 -3.55 -9.53
CA LEU A 313 0.62 -3.57 -8.16
C LEU A 313 -0.48 -3.18 -7.15
N MET A 314 -1.42 -2.31 -7.56
CA MET A 314 -2.56 -1.89 -6.73
C MET A 314 -3.70 -2.91 -6.66
N TYR A 315 -3.48 -4.17 -7.05
CA TYR A 315 -4.38 -5.27 -6.68
C TYR A 315 -4.29 -5.51 -5.16
N PRO A 316 -5.41 -5.81 -4.46
CA PRO A 316 -5.43 -5.92 -2.99
C PRO A 316 -4.45 -6.92 -2.36
N GLU A 317 -4.05 -7.93 -3.14
CA GLU A 317 -3.07 -8.93 -2.72
C GLU A 317 -1.81 -8.76 -3.57
N ILE A 318 -0.68 -8.43 -2.95
CA ILE A 318 0.60 -8.32 -3.65
C ILE A 318 1.00 -9.70 -4.15
N GLY A 319 0.94 -9.88 -5.45
CA GLY A 319 1.13 -11.16 -6.13
C GLY A 319 2.24 -11.12 -7.17
N ALA A 320 1.88 -11.29 -8.45
CA ALA A 320 2.83 -11.42 -9.55
C ALA A 320 3.63 -10.15 -9.89
N PRO A 321 3.09 -8.91 -9.87
CA PRO A 321 3.94 -7.74 -10.11
C PRO A 321 4.82 -7.47 -8.90
N ASP A 322 6.11 -7.37 -9.13
CA ASP A 322 7.12 -6.93 -8.16
C ASP A 322 7.45 -5.43 -8.26
N GLY A 323 6.62 -4.68 -9.00
CA GLY A 323 6.73 -3.25 -9.21
C GLY A 323 5.49 -2.66 -9.90
N LEU A 324 5.54 -1.34 -10.14
CA LEU A 324 4.44 -0.61 -10.77
C LEU A 324 4.18 -1.10 -12.20
N ALA A 325 2.94 -1.48 -12.48
CA ALA A 325 2.49 -1.87 -13.82
C ALA A 325 1.85 -0.68 -14.57
N ALA A 326 1.38 -0.93 -15.79
CA ALA A 326 0.90 0.15 -16.66
C ALA A 326 -0.26 0.97 -16.07
N GLY A 327 -1.20 0.33 -15.36
CA GLY A 327 -2.30 1.04 -14.69
C GLY A 327 -1.81 1.93 -13.58
N ASP A 328 -0.98 1.40 -12.69
CA ASP A 328 -0.40 2.13 -11.57
C ASP A 328 0.36 3.36 -12.05
N LEU A 329 1.23 3.19 -13.08
CA LEU A 329 2.00 4.28 -13.68
C LEU A 329 1.11 5.36 -14.31
N ASN A 330 0.00 4.98 -14.99
CA ASN A 330 -0.93 5.95 -15.57
C ASN A 330 -1.67 6.74 -14.47
N GLY A 331 -2.08 6.09 -13.40
CA GLY A 331 -2.72 6.75 -12.27
C GLY A 331 -1.78 7.71 -11.55
N LEU A 332 -0.55 7.28 -11.25
CA LEU A 332 0.49 8.13 -10.63
C LEU A 332 0.87 9.32 -11.53
N TYR A 333 0.99 9.11 -12.84
CA TYR A 333 1.23 10.18 -13.81
C TYR A 333 0.14 11.26 -13.76
N GLN A 334 -1.13 10.88 -13.63
CA GLN A 334 -2.22 11.85 -13.51
C GLN A 334 -2.21 12.58 -12.17
N LEU A 335 -1.93 11.89 -11.06
CA LEU A 335 -1.77 12.51 -9.75
C LEU A 335 -0.65 13.55 -9.74
N GLY A 336 0.43 13.31 -10.48
CA GLY A 336 1.54 14.24 -10.64
C GLY A 336 1.23 15.50 -11.47
N GLN A 337 0.07 15.55 -12.15
CA GLN A 337 -0.40 16.69 -12.93
C GLN A 337 -1.39 17.58 -12.16
N ALA A 338 -1.53 17.38 -10.85
CA ALA A 338 -2.36 18.24 -10.02
C ALA A 338 -1.95 19.72 -10.13
N PRO A 339 -2.85 20.67 -9.91
CA PRO A 339 -2.50 22.09 -9.92
C PRO A 339 -1.63 22.48 -8.71
N CYS A 340 -0.79 23.52 -8.88
CA CYS A 340 -0.13 24.16 -7.75
C CYS A 340 -1.14 24.74 -6.76
N ARG A 341 -0.86 24.66 -5.47
CA ARG A 341 -1.78 25.02 -4.39
C ARG A 341 -1.22 26.13 -3.49
N LYS A 342 -1.13 27.35 -4.07
CA LYS A 342 -0.69 28.57 -3.35
C LYS A 342 -1.63 29.01 -2.23
N ASP A 343 -2.80 28.43 -2.18
CA ASP A 343 -3.83 28.65 -1.15
C ASP A 343 -3.66 27.76 0.09
N LEU A 344 -2.71 26.82 0.07
CA LEU A 344 -2.44 25.88 1.16
C LEU A 344 -1.06 26.09 1.77
#